data_eddde0d002e8e6569d283a376bc4d021
#
_entry.id   eddde0d002e8e6569d283a376bc4d021
#
_cell.length_a   1.000
_cell.length_b   1.000
_cell.length_c   1.000
_cell.angle_alpha   90.00
_cell.angle_beta   90.00
_cell.angle_gamma   90.00
#
_symmetry.space_group_name_H-M   'P 1'
#
loop_
_entity.id
_entity.type
_entity.pdbx_description
1 polymer ?
#
loop_
_entity_poly.entity_id
_entity_poly.type
_entity_poly.pdbx_seq_one_letter_code
_entity_poly.pdbx_strand_id
1 'polypeptide(L)'
;TGADGSPFVTAAGSANGEMSLDVCIADALHSGRVAAERCGYKSKAAKIPVISELPTTPIEPVWIMPQGAGVKLRSKAWLDYQNDVKVSDVQLAAQEGFESVEHAKRYTTLGMATDQGKLSNINGLAVLSDSLNAGIPQTGTTTFRPPYTPISMGAIAGQARGDIFQ
;
A
#
# COMPACT_ATOMS: atom_id res chain seq x y z
N THR A 1 -19.61 -0.24 -7.04
CA THR A 1 -20.47 0.94 -6.77
C THR A 1 -21.93 0.52 -6.84
N GLY A 2 -22.78 1.15 -6.02
CA GLY A 2 -24.22 0.98 -6.10
C GLY A 2 -24.81 1.55 -7.40
N ALA A 3 -26.09 1.35 -7.63
CA ALA A 3 -26.80 1.88 -8.80
C ALA A 3 -26.76 3.42 -8.87
N ASP A 4 -26.57 4.09 -7.75
CA ASP A 4 -26.43 5.53 -7.57
C ASP A 4 -24.98 6.03 -7.73
N GLY A 5 -24.05 5.15 -8.09
CA GLY A 5 -22.62 5.46 -8.19
C GLY A 5 -21.87 5.51 -6.86
N SER A 6 -22.55 5.32 -5.73
CA SER A 6 -21.90 5.34 -4.41
C SER A 6 -21.04 4.09 -4.18
N PRO A 7 -19.90 4.19 -3.43
CA PRO A 7 -19.08 3.03 -3.14
C PRO A 7 -19.80 2.07 -2.17
N PHE A 8 -19.65 0.76 -2.39
CA PHE A 8 -20.14 -0.27 -1.45
C PHE A 8 -19.35 -0.31 -0.16
N VAL A 9 -18.10 0.12 -0.21
CA VAL A 9 -17.18 0.13 0.92
C VAL A 9 -16.75 1.57 1.16
N THR A 10 -16.84 2.01 2.39
CA THR A 10 -16.38 3.33 2.83
C THR A 10 -15.25 3.11 3.84
N ALA A 11 -14.11 3.73 3.62
CA ALA A 11 -13.04 3.76 4.60
C ALA A 11 -13.37 4.77 5.70
N ALA A 12 -12.95 4.50 6.93
CA ALA A 12 -13.12 5.40 8.06
C ALA A 12 -11.91 5.35 9.00
N GLY A 13 -11.68 6.44 9.73
CA GLY A 13 -10.59 6.57 10.68
C GLY A 13 -9.22 6.49 10.00
N SER A 14 -8.27 5.77 10.59
CA SER A 14 -6.91 5.66 10.05
C SER A 14 -6.85 5.01 8.66
N ALA A 15 -7.81 4.19 8.30
CA ALA A 15 -7.94 3.66 6.93
C ALA A 15 -8.35 4.74 5.91
N ASN A 16 -8.92 5.85 6.36
CA ASN A 16 -9.25 7.03 5.56
C ASN A 16 -8.17 8.13 5.65
N GLY A 17 -7.03 7.84 6.28
CA GLY A 17 -5.91 8.77 6.43
C GLY A 17 -5.98 9.65 7.68
N GLU A 18 -6.99 9.48 8.54
CA GLU A 18 -7.12 10.22 9.78
C GLU A 18 -6.25 9.56 10.86
N MET A 19 -5.32 10.33 11.46
CA MET A 19 -4.34 9.78 12.40
C MET A 19 -4.58 10.24 13.84
N SER A 20 -5.37 11.29 14.05
CA SER A 20 -5.72 11.75 15.39
C SER A 20 -6.92 10.95 15.91
N LEU A 21 -6.92 10.60 17.20
CA LEU A 21 -7.91 9.69 17.79
C LEU A 21 -9.31 10.29 17.82
N ASP A 22 -9.43 11.59 18.09
CA ASP A 22 -10.70 12.33 18.11
C ASP A 22 -11.32 12.38 16.71
N VAL A 23 -10.51 12.67 15.67
CA VAL A 23 -10.95 12.67 14.27
C VAL A 23 -11.30 11.26 13.80
N CYS A 24 -10.51 10.23 14.15
CA CYS A 24 -10.85 8.85 13.86
C CYS A 24 -12.21 8.43 14.41
N ILE A 25 -12.51 8.81 15.66
CA ILE A 25 -13.79 8.49 16.29
C ILE A 25 -14.92 9.25 15.62
N ALA A 26 -14.73 10.54 15.33
CA ALA A 26 -15.73 11.36 14.65
C ALA A 26 -16.06 10.81 13.26
N ASP A 27 -15.05 10.48 12.48
CA ASP A 27 -15.19 9.91 11.14
C ASP A 27 -15.86 8.52 11.16
N ALA A 28 -15.47 7.65 12.10
CA ALA A 28 -16.11 6.36 12.29
C ALA A 28 -17.59 6.47 12.67
N LEU A 29 -17.95 7.37 13.56
CA LEU A 29 -19.34 7.63 13.95
C LEU A 29 -20.16 8.19 12.78
N HIS A 30 -19.58 9.10 12.02
CA HIS A 30 -20.22 9.64 10.82
C HIS A 30 -20.47 8.55 9.78
N SER A 31 -19.43 7.79 9.43
CA SER A 31 -19.51 6.72 8.43
C SER A 31 -20.47 5.61 8.85
N GLY A 32 -20.47 5.23 10.13
CA GLY A 32 -21.43 4.27 10.68
C GLY A 32 -22.88 4.75 10.61
N ARG A 33 -23.11 6.04 10.89
CA ARG A 33 -24.43 6.65 10.75
C ARG A 33 -24.93 6.64 9.30
N VAL A 34 -24.08 7.05 8.38
CA VAL A 34 -24.41 7.04 6.94
C VAL A 34 -24.73 5.62 6.47
N ALA A 35 -23.96 4.62 6.91
CA ALA A 35 -24.22 3.23 6.58
C ALA A 35 -25.56 2.75 7.13
N ALA A 36 -25.89 3.08 8.39
CA ALA A 36 -27.17 2.75 9.00
C ALA A 36 -28.35 3.41 8.26
N GLU A 37 -28.23 4.67 7.90
CA GLU A 37 -29.26 5.40 7.14
C GLU A 37 -29.51 4.78 5.76
N ARG A 38 -28.44 4.36 5.07
CA ARG A 38 -28.54 3.63 3.79
C ARG A 38 -29.27 2.28 3.94
N CYS A 39 -29.17 1.65 5.10
CA CYS A 39 -29.90 0.42 5.43
C CYS A 39 -31.32 0.68 5.96
N GLY A 40 -31.80 1.93 5.94
CA GLY A 40 -33.14 2.29 6.39
C GLY A 40 -33.30 2.49 7.90
N TYR A 41 -32.21 2.49 8.65
CA TYR A 41 -32.23 2.75 10.09
C TYR A 41 -32.07 4.24 10.40
N LYS A 42 -32.87 4.73 11.35
CA LYS A 42 -32.69 6.08 11.91
C LYS A 42 -31.70 6.00 13.06
N SER A 43 -30.58 6.70 12.94
CA SER A 43 -29.58 6.76 14.00
C SER A 43 -29.59 8.16 14.64
N LYS A 44 -29.44 8.19 15.97
CA LYS A 44 -29.21 9.44 16.70
C LYS A 44 -27.71 9.76 16.64
N ALA A 45 -27.38 11.05 16.57
CA ALA A 45 -25.98 11.48 16.67
C ALA A 45 -25.42 11.02 18.03
N ALA A 46 -24.36 10.22 17.98
CA ALA A 46 -23.63 9.82 19.18
C ALA A 46 -22.80 11.00 19.71
N LYS A 47 -22.73 11.14 21.03
CA LYS A 47 -21.87 12.14 21.65
C LYS A 47 -20.41 11.68 21.49
N ILE A 48 -19.60 12.48 20.82
CA ILE A 48 -18.17 12.21 20.68
C ILE A 48 -17.51 12.44 22.05
N PRO A 49 -16.73 11.47 22.57
CA PRO A 49 -16.00 11.68 23.82
C PRO A 49 -14.96 12.79 23.64
N VAL A 50 -14.78 13.60 24.68
CA VAL A 50 -13.70 14.59 24.69
C VAL A 50 -12.39 13.87 24.93
N ILE A 51 -11.48 13.99 23.98
CA ILE A 51 -10.15 13.38 24.05
C ILE A 51 -9.15 14.51 24.23
N SER A 52 -8.29 14.39 25.23
CA SER A 52 -7.14 15.29 25.34
C SER A 52 -6.09 14.88 24.32
N GLU A 53 -5.83 15.74 23.34
CA GLU A 53 -4.79 15.50 22.37
C GLU A 53 -3.41 15.46 23.01
N LEU A 54 -2.67 14.38 22.75
CA LEU A 54 -1.24 14.38 22.94
C LEU A 54 -0.60 15.06 21.72
N PRO A 55 0.42 15.90 21.92
CA PRO A 55 1.11 16.50 20.78
C PRO A 55 1.67 15.39 19.88
N THR A 56 1.14 15.32 18.67
CA THR A 56 1.63 14.37 17.66
C THR A 56 2.79 15.00 16.93
N THR A 57 3.92 14.34 16.93
CA THR A 57 5.04 14.68 16.05
C THR A 57 4.66 14.28 14.62
N PRO A 58 4.87 15.15 13.61
CA PRO A 58 4.60 14.77 12.22
C PRO A 58 5.44 13.55 11.84
N ILE A 59 4.82 12.61 11.14
CA ILE A 59 5.51 11.42 10.63
C ILE A 59 6.21 11.82 9.35
N GLU A 60 7.54 11.76 9.36
CA GLU A 60 8.34 11.94 8.15
C GLU A 60 8.77 10.58 7.61
N PRO A 61 8.37 10.22 6.39
CA PRO A 61 8.81 8.97 5.79
C PRO A 61 10.27 9.05 5.38
N VAL A 62 11.03 7.99 5.67
CA VAL A 62 12.42 7.83 5.25
C VAL A 62 12.48 6.70 4.22
N TRP A 63 12.49 7.06 2.95
CA TRP A 63 12.46 6.11 1.83
C TRP A 63 13.84 5.63 1.42
N ILE A 64 14.84 6.49 1.59
CA ILE A 64 16.21 6.24 1.15
C ILE A 64 17.14 6.45 2.35
N MET A 65 18.17 5.62 2.44
CA MET A 65 19.21 5.80 3.45
C MET A 65 19.82 7.20 3.37
N PRO A 66 20.00 7.92 4.49
CA PRO A 66 20.52 9.28 4.51
C PRO A 66 21.82 9.44 3.70
N GLN A 67 21.93 10.55 2.99
CA GLN A 67 23.12 10.84 2.14
C GLN A 67 24.44 10.83 2.93
N GLY A 68 24.40 11.16 4.22
CA GLY A 68 25.57 11.08 5.12
C GLY A 68 26.04 9.65 5.43
N ALA A 69 25.27 8.63 5.06
CA ALA A 69 25.70 7.24 5.21
C ALA A 69 26.85 6.93 4.25
N GLY A 70 27.85 6.19 4.74
CA GLY A 70 29.01 5.80 3.92
C GLY A 70 28.61 4.97 2.71
N VAL A 71 29.39 5.04 1.63
CA VAL A 71 29.13 4.35 0.35
C VAL A 71 28.87 2.85 0.55
N LYS A 72 29.61 2.19 1.44
CA LYS A 72 29.44 0.76 1.76
C LYS A 72 28.06 0.42 2.32
N LEU A 73 27.45 1.33 3.10
CA LEU A 73 26.08 1.15 3.62
C LEU A 73 25.05 1.45 2.54
N ARG A 74 25.24 2.54 1.79
CA ARG A 74 24.31 2.91 0.71
C ARG A 74 24.23 1.86 -0.39
N SER A 75 25.35 1.17 -0.68
CA SER A 75 25.36 0.05 -1.65
C SER A 75 24.55 -1.16 -1.19
N LYS A 76 24.15 -1.21 0.09
CA LYS A 76 23.31 -2.26 0.67
C LYS A 76 21.86 -1.83 0.89
N ALA A 77 21.42 -0.75 0.27
CA ALA A 77 20.05 -0.26 0.36
C ALA A 77 19.11 -1.14 -0.48
N TRP A 78 18.77 -2.30 0.06
CA TRP A 78 17.91 -3.29 -0.56
C TRP A 78 16.44 -2.88 -0.48
N LEU A 79 15.71 -3.04 -1.56
CA LEU A 79 14.25 -2.84 -1.66
C LEU A 79 13.52 -4.18 -1.73
N ASP A 80 13.97 -5.07 -2.60
CA ASP A 80 13.41 -6.40 -2.77
C ASP A 80 14.47 -7.44 -2.48
N TYR A 81 14.27 -8.18 -1.39
CA TYR A 81 15.22 -9.21 -0.94
C TYR A 81 15.10 -10.52 -1.71
N GLN A 82 13.99 -10.75 -2.41
CA GLN A 82 13.77 -11.97 -3.19
C GLN A 82 14.40 -11.87 -4.58
N ASN A 83 14.38 -10.68 -5.17
CA ASN A 83 14.94 -10.42 -6.49
C ASN A 83 16.20 -9.55 -6.44
N ASP A 84 16.78 -9.33 -5.28
CA ASP A 84 18.01 -8.56 -5.08
C ASP A 84 17.98 -7.14 -5.65
N VAL A 85 16.81 -6.49 -5.65
CA VAL A 85 16.66 -5.13 -6.15
C VAL A 85 17.04 -4.11 -5.10
N LYS A 86 17.85 -3.14 -5.48
CA LYS A 86 18.35 -2.05 -4.64
C LYS A 86 17.76 -0.70 -5.03
N VAL A 87 17.95 0.28 -4.17
CA VAL A 87 17.67 1.69 -4.48
C VAL A 87 18.39 2.13 -5.76
N SER A 88 19.66 1.75 -5.92
CA SER A 88 20.44 2.09 -7.12
C SER A 88 19.85 1.56 -8.43
N ASP A 89 19.17 0.41 -8.39
CA ASP A 89 18.59 -0.19 -9.58
C ASP A 89 17.34 0.58 -10.04
N VAL A 90 16.54 1.05 -9.07
CA VAL A 90 15.39 1.91 -9.36
C VAL A 90 15.83 3.29 -9.84
N GLN A 91 16.90 3.84 -9.24
CA GLN A 91 17.50 5.10 -9.70
C GLN A 91 18.06 4.97 -11.11
N LEU A 92 18.71 3.86 -11.42
CA LEU A 92 19.17 3.56 -12.77
C LEU A 92 18.01 3.45 -13.77
N ALA A 93 16.92 2.77 -13.39
CA ALA A 93 15.71 2.70 -14.22
C ALA A 93 15.18 4.09 -14.57
N ALA A 94 15.12 5.01 -13.58
CA ALA A 94 14.74 6.40 -13.83
C ALA A 94 15.69 7.12 -14.80
N GLN A 95 17.00 6.93 -14.66
CA GLN A 95 18.02 7.50 -15.56
C GLN A 95 17.92 6.97 -16.99
N GLU A 96 17.52 5.70 -17.14
CA GLU A 96 17.27 5.04 -18.44
C GLU A 96 15.92 5.46 -19.07
N GLY A 97 15.14 6.33 -18.38
CA GLY A 97 13.89 6.88 -18.90
C GLY A 97 12.64 6.05 -18.57
N PHE A 98 12.71 5.15 -17.61
CA PHE A 98 11.53 4.42 -17.13
C PHE A 98 10.76 5.27 -16.10
N GLU A 99 9.83 6.06 -16.58
CA GLU A 99 9.01 6.95 -15.74
C GLU A 99 7.82 6.23 -15.10
N SER A 100 7.28 5.21 -15.77
CA SER A 100 6.17 4.41 -15.26
C SER A 100 6.66 3.39 -14.24
N VAL A 101 6.00 3.35 -13.08
CA VAL A 101 6.29 2.37 -12.02
C VAL A 101 6.19 0.93 -12.53
N GLU A 102 5.27 0.63 -13.44
CA GLU A 102 5.11 -0.70 -14.05
C GLU A 102 6.26 -1.06 -15.00
N HIS A 103 6.85 -0.08 -15.68
CA HIS A 103 8.03 -0.30 -16.52
C HIS A 103 9.30 -0.46 -15.68
N ALA A 104 9.51 0.41 -14.68
CA ALA A 104 10.60 0.29 -13.73
C ALA A 104 10.57 -1.05 -12.99
N LYS A 105 9.38 -1.51 -12.60
CA LYS A 105 9.16 -2.85 -12.02
C LYS A 105 9.68 -3.96 -12.93
N ARG A 106 9.35 -3.93 -14.21
CA ARG A 106 9.78 -4.98 -15.17
C ARG A 106 11.26 -4.90 -15.50
N TYR A 107 11.79 -3.70 -15.55
CA TYR A 107 13.22 -3.47 -15.77
C TYR A 107 14.08 -3.99 -14.61
N THR A 108 13.65 -3.76 -13.38
CA THR A 108 14.39 -4.12 -12.17
C THR A 108 13.99 -5.46 -11.56
N THR A 109 12.88 -6.06 -11.99
CA THR A 109 12.20 -7.19 -11.34
C THR A 109 11.63 -6.88 -9.93
N LEU A 110 11.53 -5.61 -9.55
CA LEU A 110 10.99 -5.16 -8.28
C LEU A 110 9.56 -5.70 -8.06
N GLY A 111 9.33 -6.38 -6.95
CA GLY A 111 8.01 -6.87 -6.59
C GLY A 111 7.43 -7.95 -7.50
N MET A 112 8.27 -8.64 -8.26
CA MET A 112 7.86 -9.74 -9.17
C MET A 112 8.07 -11.13 -8.57
N ALA A 113 8.56 -11.23 -7.34
CA ALA A 113 8.75 -12.49 -6.65
C ALA A 113 7.46 -12.99 -5.99
N THR A 114 7.55 -14.05 -5.19
CA THR A 114 6.38 -14.75 -4.60
C THR A 114 5.55 -13.88 -3.67
N ASP A 115 6.14 -12.86 -3.03
CA ASP A 115 5.40 -11.90 -2.20
C ASP A 115 4.65 -10.84 -3.00
N GLN A 116 4.86 -10.78 -4.31
CA GLN A 116 4.25 -9.81 -5.22
C GLN A 116 4.41 -8.35 -4.74
N GLY A 117 5.57 -8.07 -4.16
CA GLY A 117 5.94 -6.72 -3.76
C GLY A 117 5.29 -6.18 -2.49
N LYS A 118 4.70 -7.04 -1.65
CA LYS A 118 4.09 -6.59 -0.38
C LYS A 118 5.07 -5.83 0.51
N LEU A 119 6.36 -6.21 0.48
CA LEU A 119 7.41 -5.56 1.27
C LEU A 119 8.14 -4.45 0.51
N SER A 120 8.17 -4.50 -0.82
CA SER A 120 9.07 -3.67 -1.63
C SER A 120 8.38 -2.58 -2.45
N ASN A 121 7.14 -2.79 -2.88
CA ASN A 121 6.48 -1.90 -3.84
C ASN A 121 6.33 -0.46 -3.36
N ILE A 122 5.95 -0.26 -2.09
CA ILE A 122 5.77 1.09 -1.54
C ILE A 122 7.10 1.86 -1.51
N ASN A 123 8.15 1.22 -1.01
CA ASN A 123 9.47 1.84 -0.96
C ASN A 123 10.04 2.06 -2.37
N GLY A 124 9.86 1.11 -3.27
CA GLY A 124 10.32 1.21 -4.65
C GLY A 124 9.66 2.34 -5.43
N LEU A 125 8.34 2.50 -5.30
CA LEU A 125 7.64 3.62 -5.95
C LEU A 125 8.05 4.97 -5.36
N ALA A 126 8.30 5.03 -4.05
CA ALA A 126 8.75 6.26 -3.41
C ALA A 126 10.16 6.66 -3.89
N VAL A 127 11.08 5.69 -4.03
CA VAL A 127 12.41 5.92 -4.62
C VAL A 127 12.31 6.36 -6.08
N LEU A 128 11.43 5.75 -6.87
CA LEU A 128 11.21 6.16 -8.25
C LEU A 128 10.65 7.58 -8.33
N SER A 129 9.65 7.89 -7.51
CA SER A 129 9.03 9.21 -7.37
C SER A 129 10.06 10.29 -7.07
N ASP A 130 10.93 10.04 -6.08
CA ASP A 130 12.03 10.93 -5.70
C ASP A 130 13.02 11.12 -6.86
N SER A 131 13.39 10.04 -7.54
CA SER A 131 14.32 10.06 -8.67
C SER A 131 13.79 10.83 -9.89
N LEU A 132 12.47 10.83 -10.08
CA LEU A 132 11.78 11.56 -11.15
C LEU A 132 11.37 12.98 -10.75
N ASN A 133 11.62 13.37 -9.50
CA ASN A 133 11.12 14.61 -8.92
C ASN A 133 9.59 14.78 -9.11
N ALA A 134 8.86 13.68 -8.97
CA ALA A 134 7.40 13.60 -9.11
C ALA A 134 6.75 13.24 -7.77
N GLY A 135 5.47 13.52 -7.61
CA GLY A 135 4.73 13.08 -6.44
C GLY A 135 4.41 11.58 -6.48
N ILE A 136 4.27 10.94 -5.32
CA ILE A 136 3.85 9.54 -5.21
C ILE A 136 2.52 9.26 -5.94
N PRO A 137 1.48 10.10 -5.82
CA PRO A 137 0.23 9.90 -6.56
C PRO A 137 0.39 9.93 -8.08
N GLN A 138 1.32 10.72 -8.61
CA GLN A 138 1.59 10.82 -10.04
C GLN A 138 2.36 9.61 -10.57
N THR A 139 3.32 9.09 -9.76
CA THR A 139 4.09 7.89 -10.09
C THR A 139 3.20 6.65 -10.07
N GLY A 140 2.21 6.62 -9.17
CA GLY A 140 1.24 5.54 -9.03
C GLY A 140 1.79 4.31 -8.30
N THR A 141 0.97 3.26 -8.27
CA THR A 141 1.30 2.00 -7.61
C THR A 141 1.44 0.87 -8.61
N THR A 142 2.26 -0.11 -8.28
CA THR A 142 2.40 -1.33 -9.08
C THR A 142 1.17 -2.23 -8.94
N THR A 143 0.83 -2.94 -10.03
CA THR A 143 -0.20 -3.96 -10.02
C THR A 143 0.41 -5.32 -9.70
N PHE A 144 -0.14 -6.01 -8.73
CA PHE A 144 0.24 -7.39 -8.43
C PHE A 144 -0.40 -8.38 -9.42
N ARG A 145 0.18 -9.58 -9.51
CA ARG A 145 -0.35 -10.69 -10.29
C ARG A 145 -0.93 -11.77 -9.39
N PRO A 146 -1.98 -12.50 -9.85
CA PRO A 146 -2.46 -13.68 -9.13
C PRO A 146 -1.41 -14.82 -9.14
N PRO A 147 -1.30 -15.62 -8.08
CA PRO A 147 -1.98 -15.45 -6.80
C PRO A 147 -1.26 -14.43 -5.93
N TYR A 148 -1.98 -13.40 -5.50
CA TYR A 148 -1.44 -12.40 -4.58
C TYR A 148 -1.24 -12.95 -3.16
N THR A 149 -2.14 -13.82 -2.73
CA THR A 149 -2.01 -14.61 -1.51
C THR A 149 -1.60 -16.03 -1.88
N PRO A 150 -0.62 -16.65 -1.18
CA PRO A 150 -0.25 -18.03 -1.44
C PRO A 150 -1.45 -18.96 -1.39
N ILE A 151 -1.61 -19.80 -2.41
CA ILE A 151 -2.70 -20.76 -2.55
C ILE A 151 -2.09 -22.14 -2.62
N SER A 152 -2.64 -23.10 -1.86
CA SER A 152 -2.19 -24.48 -1.92
C SER A 152 -2.62 -25.15 -3.22
N MET A 153 -1.83 -26.08 -3.72
CA MET A 153 -2.18 -26.90 -4.90
C MET A 153 -3.50 -27.63 -4.71
N GLY A 154 -3.77 -28.06 -3.47
CA GLY A 154 -5.05 -28.71 -3.13
C GLY A 154 -6.26 -27.79 -3.30
N ALA A 155 -6.12 -26.49 -2.99
CA ALA A 155 -7.19 -25.51 -3.22
C ALA A 155 -7.43 -25.28 -4.72
N ILE A 156 -6.37 -25.24 -5.53
CA ILE A 156 -6.46 -25.10 -7.00
C ILE A 156 -7.12 -26.34 -7.63
N ALA A 157 -6.75 -27.54 -7.18
CA ALA A 157 -7.33 -28.79 -7.67
C ALA A 157 -8.83 -28.93 -7.32
N GLY A 158 -9.30 -28.25 -6.27
CA GLY A 158 -10.68 -28.29 -5.84
C GLY A 158 -11.16 -29.70 -5.49
N GLN A 159 -12.33 -30.07 -5.98
CA GLN A 159 -12.92 -31.41 -5.78
C GLN A 159 -12.48 -32.44 -6.82
N ALA A 160 -11.85 -32.03 -7.90
CA ALA A 160 -11.35 -32.91 -8.96
C ALA A 160 -10.07 -33.64 -8.50
N ARG A 161 -10.22 -34.51 -7.50
CA ARG A 161 -9.12 -35.27 -6.92
C ARG A 161 -9.18 -36.71 -7.42
N GLY A 162 -8.16 -37.17 -8.11
CA GLY A 162 -8.00 -38.59 -8.44
C GLY A 162 -7.48 -39.40 -7.26
N ASP A 163 -7.44 -40.72 -7.41
CA ASP A 163 -7.04 -41.67 -6.36
C ASP A 163 -5.59 -41.48 -5.87
N ILE A 164 -4.74 -40.85 -6.70
CA ILE A 164 -3.34 -40.56 -6.39
C ILE A 164 -3.08 -39.18 -5.77
N PHE A 165 -4.15 -38.42 -5.50
CA PHE A 165 -4.03 -37.12 -4.83
C PHE A 165 -3.82 -37.33 -3.32
N GLN A 166 -2.67 -37.01 -2.82
CA GLN A 166 -2.31 -37.04 -1.40
C GLN A 166 -2.06 -35.64 -0.85
#